data_314d2a64141becad9dcabb87ed28ae9e
#
_entry.id   314d2a64141becad9dcabb87ed28ae9e
#
_cell.length_a   1.000
_cell.length_b   1.000
_cell.length_c   1.000
_cell.angle_alpha   90.00
_cell.angle_beta   90.00
_cell.angle_gamma   90.00
#
_symmetry.space_group_name_H-M   'P 1'
#
loop_
_entity.id
_entity.type
_entity.pdbx_description
1 polymer ?
#
loop_
_entity_poly.entity_id
_entity_poly.type
_entity_poly.pdbx_seq_one_letter_code
_entity_poly.pdbx_strand_id
1 'polypeptide(L)'
;MAATLLKIYGSLILKYPNHVSKCNTIGKGKINFHTTAKNFEVKCDDRPFFRTRLALPPDYENVVDFMCEAYYKYEPLIINIGLAGTEAPPIWRTMMFDQVKGGYSIIAEDRDNCIIGAALNCVVDSSDADKMYCLAKCCAEGPMRDLIEFFGFVSEAPKLWERFCVMTIFEQASLAVRKDFQSLGIGKRLIQESWHLARDCGFRLFRMDCNNSFCSRICQGYRWEMIWHIPFSQYTKNGKVVFKCVKEPHTVCRVFIDRLQYCKTYCPPYKECKSPIPPPEKF
;
A
#
# COMPACT_ATOMS: atom_id res chain seq x y z
N MET A 1 -15.42 17.73 4.83
CA MET A 1 -14.37 16.70 5.05
C MET A 1 -12.97 17.17 4.64
N ALA A 2 -12.75 17.76 3.47
CA ALA A 2 -11.41 18.23 3.04
C ALA A 2 -10.76 19.28 3.98
N ALA A 3 -11.55 20.23 4.54
CA ALA A 3 -11.03 21.26 5.44
C ALA A 3 -10.58 20.72 6.81
N THR A 4 -11.12 19.60 7.26
CA THR A 4 -10.73 18.96 8.52
C THR A 4 -9.44 18.15 8.34
N LEU A 5 -9.24 17.53 7.18
CA LEU A 5 -8.01 16.83 6.82
C LEU A 5 -6.81 17.80 6.78
N LEU A 6 -6.97 18.99 6.17
CA LEU A 6 -5.91 20.01 6.12
C LEU A 6 -5.43 20.47 7.52
N LYS A 7 -6.31 20.55 8.51
CA LYS A 7 -5.93 20.89 9.90
C LYS A 7 -5.17 19.77 10.61
N ILE A 8 -5.49 18.52 10.35
CA ILE A 8 -4.78 17.36 10.92
C ILE A 8 -3.39 17.25 10.29
N TYR A 9 -3.26 17.49 8.98
CA TYR A 9 -2.00 17.35 8.25
C TYR A 9 -1.02 18.50 8.44
N GLY A 10 -1.48 19.72 8.68
CA GLY A 10 -0.61 20.82 9.07
C GLY A 10 0.18 20.54 10.36
N SER A 11 -0.36 19.71 11.26
CA SER A 11 0.31 19.29 12.50
C SER A 11 1.24 18.08 12.33
N LEU A 12 1.01 17.24 11.32
CA LEU A 12 1.82 16.04 11.05
C LEU A 12 3.15 16.38 10.35
N ILE A 13 3.15 17.39 9.46
CA ILE A 13 4.39 17.88 8.81
C ILE A 13 5.36 18.46 9.85
N LEU A 14 4.86 18.98 10.97
CA LEU A 14 5.67 19.52 12.06
C LEU A 14 6.19 18.46 13.05
N LYS A 15 5.65 17.23 13.05
CA LYS A 15 6.04 16.18 14.01
C LYS A 15 7.20 15.28 13.58
N TYR A 16 7.58 15.32 12.30
CA TYR A 16 8.75 14.58 11.81
C TYR A 16 9.74 15.55 11.14
N PRO A 17 10.59 16.23 11.93
CA PRO A 17 11.64 17.03 11.35
C PRO A 17 12.59 16.11 10.58
N ASN A 18 12.76 16.39 9.29
CA ASN A 18 13.82 15.81 8.50
C ASN A 18 15.14 16.07 9.22
N HIS A 19 15.85 15.03 9.62
CA HIS A 19 17.23 15.12 10.04
C HIS A 19 18.08 15.54 8.81
N VAL A 20 18.06 16.83 8.54
CA VAL A 20 19.05 17.48 7.68
C VAL A 20 20.20 17.86 8.60
N SER A 21 21.25 17.06 8.65
CA SER A 21 22.51 17.49 9.24
C SER A 21 23.10 18.60 8.37
N LYS A 22 22.91 19.85 8.80
CA LYS A 22 23.64 20.99 8.25
C LYS A 22 25.10 20.84 8.64
N CYS A 23 25.94 20.60 7.66
CA CYS A 23 27.37 20.73 7.79
C CYS A 23 27.70 22.23 7.87
N ASN A 24 27.86 22.77 9.07
CA ASN A 24 28.34 24.13 9.29
C ASN A 24 29.86 24.13 9.28
N THR A 25 30.44 24.81 8.31
CA THR A 25 31.83 25.21 8.29
C THR A 25 32.10 26.19 9.44
N ILE A 26 32.84 25.76 10.45
CA ILE A 26 33.33 26.67 11.51
C ILE A 26 34.86 26.73 11.42
N GLY A 27 35.31 27.98 11.52
CA GLY A 27 36.64 28.43 11.28
C GLY A 27 37.70 27.92 12.27
N LYS A 28 38.96 28.14 11.86
CA LYS A 28 40.20 27.78 12.47
C LYS A 28 40.35 28.27 13.92
N GLY A 29 40.47 27.31 14.85
CA GLY A 29 41.01 27.53 16.18
C GLY A 29 41.92 26.38 16.55
N LYS A 30 43.23 26.66 16.71
CA LYS A 30 44.22 25.66 17.15
C LYS A 30 44.02 25.38 18.64
N ILE A 31 43.68 24.16 18.97
CA ILE A 31 43.86 23.58 20.32
C ILE A 31 44.48 22.19 20.14
N ASN A 32 45.72 22.07 20.62
CA ASN A 32 46.46 20.81 20.64
C ASN A 32 45.92 19.94 21.79
N PHE A 33 45.28 18.84 21.45
CA PHE A 33 45.12 17.69 22.34
C PHE A 33 45.62 16.44 21.65
N HIS A 34 46.69 15.88 22.18
CA HIS A 34 47.11 14.53 21.85
C HIS A 34 46.09 13.54 22.34
N THR A 35 45.25 13.05 21.45
CA THR A 35 44.43 11.88 21.67
C THR A 35 44.39 11.09 20.39
N THR A 36 44.75 9.82 20.46
CA THR A 36 44.71 8.87 19.37
C THR A 36 43.29 8.80 18.81
N ALA A 37 43.01 9.65 17.83
CA ALA A 37 41.76 9.59 17.08
C ALA A 37 41.80 8.37 16.17
N LYS A 38 41.10 7.30 16.52
CA LYS A 38 40.66 6.33 15.54
C LYS A 38 39.84 7.08 14.49
N ASN A 39 40.35 7.10 13.27
CA ASN A 39 39.62 7.65 12.14
C ASN A 39 38.30 6.85 12.00
N PHE A 40 37.21 7.39 12.52
CA PHE A 40 35.86 6.98 12.15
C PHE A 40 35.63 7.55 10.76
N GLU A 41 35.88 6.75 9.72
CA GLU A 41 35.30 7.01 8.41
C GLU A 41 33.77 6.97 8.56
N VAL A 42 33.15 8.13 8.58
CA VAL A 42 31.71 8.24 8.39
C VAL A 42 31.47 7.82 6.95
N LYS A 43 31.13 6.55 6.73
CA LYS A 43 30.63 6.11 5.43
C LYS A 43 29.41 6.96 5.13
N CYS A 44 29.53 7.87 4.16
CA CYS A 44 28.35 8.49 3.56
C CYS A 44 27.41 7.36 3.15
N ASP A 45 26.16 7.46 3.57
CA ASP A 45 25.13 6.51 3.18
C ASP A 45 24.85 6.76 1.69
N ASP A 46 25.42 5.95 0.81
CA ASP A 46 25.29 6.04 -0.65
C ASP A 46 23.86 5.68 -1.14
N ARG A 47 22.91 5.47 -0.21
CA ARG A 47 21.53 5.20 -0.59
C ARG A 47 20.90 6.42 -1.25
N PRO A 48 20.21 6.25 -2.38
CA PRO A 48 19.54 7.35 -3.05
C PRO A 48 18.56 8.03 -2.09
N PHE A 49 18.62 9.35 -2.08
CA PHE A 49 17.68 10.16 -1.31
C PHE A 49 16.27 10.02 -1.87
N PHE A 50 15.32 9.83 -0.99
CA PHE A 50 13.89 9.98 -1.32
C PHE A 50 13.14 10.58 -0.14
N ARG A 51 12.04 11.21 -0.43
CA ARG A 51 11.07 11.69 0.57
C ARG A 51 9.69 11.12 0.29
N THR A 52 8.87 10.98 1.33
CA THR A 52 7.47 10.54 1.21
C THR A 52 6.54 11.68 1.61
N ARG A 53 5.41 11.79 0.91
CA ARG A 53 4.33 12.72 1.24
C ARG A 53 2.99 12.21 0.74
N LEU A 54 1.89 12.80 1.21
CA LEU A 54 0.58 12.57 0.63
C LEU A 54 0.54 13.07 -0.81
N ALA A 55 -0.18 12.32 -1.65
CA ALA A 55 -0.58 12.79 -2.96
C ALA A 55 -1.70 13.83 -2.80
N LEU A 56 -1.52 14.99 -3.39
CA LEU A 56 -2.49 16.09 -3.40
C LEU A 56 -3.21 16.14 -4.76
N PRO A 57 -4.36 16.84 -4.86
CA PRO A 57 -5.11 16.89 -6.12
C PRO A 57 -4.29 17.23 -7.38
N PRO A 58 -3.31 18.13 -7.35
CA PRO A 58 -2.46 18.39 -8.52
C PRO A 58 -1.57 17.20 -8.94
N ASP A 59 -1.34 16.22 -8.04
CA ASP A 59 -0.49 15.07 -8.32
C ASP A 59 -1.26 13.91 -8.98
N TYR A 60 -2.60 13.89 -8.87
CA TYR A 60 -3.39 12.69 -9.13
C TYR A 60 -3.18 12.10 -10.53
N GLU A 61 -3.15 12.92 -11.57
CA GLU A 61 -2.91 12.44 -12.95
C GLU A 61 -1.50 11.85 -13.07
N ASN A 62 -0.48 12.53 -12.55
CA ASN A 62 0.90 12.04 -12.57
C ASN A 62 1.04 10.72 -11.80
N VAL A 63 0.31 10.56 -10.67
CA VAL A 63 0.28 9.31 -9.90
C VAL A 63 -0.37 8.20 -10.72
N VAL A 64 -1.49 8.47 -11.39
CA VAL A 64 -2.15 7.49 -12.26
C VAL A 64 -1.24 7.07 -13.41
N ASP A 65 -0.57 8.01 -14.06
CA ASP A 65 0.41 7.72 -15.12
C ASP A 65 1.55 6.86 -14.58
N PHE A 66 2.11 7.22 -13.42
CA PHE A 66 3.13 6.42 -12.75
C PHE A 66 2.64 5.00 -12.46
N MET A 67 1.41 4.82 -11.97
CA MET A 67 0.86 3.50 -11.68
C MET A 67 0.62 2.67 -12.96
N CYS A 68 0.25 3.30 -14.07
CA CYS A 68 0.15 2.63 -15.36
C CYS A 68 1.52 2.12 -15.84
N GLU A 69 2.59 2.88 -15.60
CA GLU A 69 3.94 2.50 -16.03
C GLU A 69 4.62 1.53 -15.03
N ALA A 70 4.53 1.78 -13.74
CA ALA A 70 5.31 1.06 -12.73
C ALA A 70 4.55 -0.08 -12.03
N TYR A 71 3.21 -0.07 -12.06
CA TYR A 71 2.38 -1.15 -11.49
C TYR A 71 1.78 -2.02 -12.58
N TYR A 72 0.97 -1.46 -13.49
CA TYR A 72 0.22 -2.23 -14.48
C TYR A 72 1.11 -3.16 -15.32
N LYS A 73 2.26 -2.67 -15.77
CA LYS A 73 3.19 -3.45 -16.60
C LYS A 73 3.91 -4.58 -15.86
N TYR A 74 3.96 -4.55 -14.53
CA TYR A 74 4.78 -5.47 -13.72
C TYR A 74 3.97 -6.28 -12.72
N GLU A 75 2.66 -6.06 -12.62
CA GLU A 75 1.80 -6.82 -11.73
C GLU A 75 1.66 -8.27 -12.21
N PRO A 76 1.94 -9.28 -11.36
CA PRO A 76 2.01 -10.69 -11.79
C PRO A 76 0.74 -11.21 -12.46
N LEU A 77 -0.44 -10.81 -12.00
CA LEU A 77 -1.69 -11.26 -12.59
C LEU A 77 -1.95 -10.62 -13.95
N ILE A 78 -1.62 -9.33 -14.11
CA ILE A 78 -1.75 -8.62 -15.39
C ILE A 78 -0.81 -9.23 -16.43
N ILE A 79 0.42 -9.57 -16.01
CA ILE A 79 1.36 -10.30 -16.88
C ILE A 79 0.79 -11.67 -17.27
N ASN A 80 0.24 -12.39 -16.30
CA ASN A 80 -0.25 -13.75 -16.50
C ASN A 80 -1.41 -13.82 -17.49
N ILE A 81 -2.32 -12.87 -17.45
CA ILE A 81 -3.47 -12.79 -18.37
C ILE A 81 -3.16 -12.09 -19.69
N GLY A 82 -1.88 -11.75 -19.93
CA GLY A 82 -1.40 -11.21 -21.21
C GLY A 82 -1.69 -9.73 -21.47
N LEU A 83 -2.01 -8.93 -20.44
CA LEU A 83 -2.34 -7.51 -20.59
C LEU A 83 -1.15 -6.57 -20.36
N ALA A 84 -0.07 -7.00 -19.71
CA ALA A 84 1.07 -6.14 -19.36
C ALA A 84 1.81 -5.50 -20.55
N GLY A 85 1.73 -6.13 -21.74
CA GLY A 85 2.32 -5.62 -22.98
C GLY A 85 1.49 -4.54 -23.70
N THR A 86 0.29 -4.24 -23.19
CA THR A 86 -0.63 -3.27 -23.75
C THR A 86 -0.64 -1.98 -22.94
N GLU A 87 -1.15 -0.90 -23.51
CA GLU A 87 -1.47 0.30 -22.75
C GLU A 87 -2.57 -0.01 -21.73
N ALA A 88 -2.46 0.59 -20.53
CA ALA A 88 -3.48 0.43 -19.52
C ALA A 88 -4.84 0.94 -20.01
N PRO A 89 -5.89 0.10 -20.03
CA PRO A 89 -7.18 0.50 -20.58
C PRO A 89 -7.85 1.60 -19.73
N PRO A 90 -8.75 2.39 -20.29
CA PRO A 90 -9.42 3.49 -19.58
C PRO A 90 -10.06 3.08 -18.26
N ILE A 91 -10.64 1.88 -18.20
CA ILE A 91 -11.23 1.35 -16.96
C ILE A 91 -10.20 1.19 -15.85
N TRP A 92 -8.99 0.74 -16.18
CA TRP A 92 -7.89 0.63 -15.24
C TRP A 92 -7.45 1.99 -14.71
N ARG A 93 -7.29 2.96 -15.61
CA ARG A 93 -6.96 4.34 -15.25
C ARG A 93 -8.01 4.93 -14.30
N THR A 94 -9.30 4.71 -14.60
CA THR A 94 -10.41 5.14 -13.75
C THR A 94 -10.31 4.51 -12.35
N MET A 95 -10.02 3.21 -12.24
CA MET A 95 -9.84 2.55 -10.94
C MET A 95 -8.68 3.17 -10.14
N MET A 96 -7.54 3.42 -10.77
CA MET A 96 -6.40 4.06 -10.10
C MET A 96 -6.73 5.48 -9.66
N PHE A 97 -7.43 6.24 -10.52
CA PHE A 97 -7.88 7.59 -10.19
C PHE A 97 -8.86 7.60 -9.02
N ASP A 98 -9.80 6.65 -8.98
CA ASP A 98 -10.76 6.50 -7.88
C ASP A 98 -10.06 6.19 -6.54
N GLN A 99 -8.97 5.42 -6.56
CA GLN A 99 -8.17 5.16 -5.37
C GLN A 99 -7.42 6.41 -4.91
N VAL A 100 -6.76 7.15 -5.83
CA VAL A 100 -5.94 8.30 -5.44
C VAL A 100 -6.77 9.49 -4.98
N LYS A 101 -7.93 9.74 -5.58
CA LYS A 101 -8.82 10.87 -5.22
C LYS A 101 -9.40 10.78 -3.82
N GLY A 102 -9.33 9.61 -3.19
CA GLY A 102 -9.71 9.41 -1.78
C GLY A 102 -8.88 10.24 -0.80
N GLY A 103 -7.70 10.74 -1.23
CA GLY A 103 -6.86 11.65 -0.46
C GLY A 103 -5.98 10.98 0.60
N TYR A 104 -5.86 9.64 0.57
CA TYR A 104 -5.04 8.86 1.50
C TYR A 104 -3.78 8.29 0.86
N SER A 105 -3.59 8.47 -0.44
CA SER A 105 -2.45 7.90 -1.16
C SER A 105 -1.15 8.63 -0.84
N ILE A 106 -0.05 7.88 -0.81
CA ILE A 106 1.28 8.37 -0.44
C ILE A 106 2.22 8.15 -1.62
N ILE A 107 3.00 9.16 -1.95
CA ILE A 107 4.04 9.09 -2.98
C ILE A 107 5.43 9.21 -2.37
N ALA A 108 6.39 8.60 -3.04
CA ALA A 108 7.81 8.79 -2.81
C ALA A 108 8.42 9.54 -3.99
N GLU A 109 9.19 10.56 -3.71
CA GLU A 109 9.86 11.43 -4.69
C GLU A 109 11.36 11.41 -4.49
N ASP A 110 12.10 11.50 -5.59
CA ASP A 110 13.54 11.72 -5.58
C ASP A 110 13.90 13.21 -5.35
N ARG A 111 15.19 13.55 -5.54
CA ARG A 111 15.67 14.93 -5.37
C ARG A 111 15.09 15.91 -6.37
N ASP A 112 14.72 15.42 -7.54
CA ASP A 112 14.18 16.22 -8.64
C ASP A 112 12.65 16.30 -8.61
N ASN A 113 12.04 15.83 -7.51
CA ASN A 113 10.59 15.72 -7.30
C ASN A 113 9.90 14.77 -8.30
N CYS A 114 10.64 13.87 -8.91
CA CYS A 114 10.05 12.82 -9.74
C CYS A 114 9.46 11.72 -8.86
N ILE A 115 8.26 11.24 -9.20
CA ILE A 115 7.62 10.14 -8.49
C ILE A 115 8.40 8.85 -8.79
N ILE A 116 8.92 8.22 -7.75
CA ILE A 116 9.67 6.97 -7.80
C ILE A 116 8.98 5.81 -7.08
N GLY A 117 7.89 6.11 -6.36
CA GLY A 117 7.05 5.12 -5.71
C GLY A 117 5.70 5.71 -5.34
N ALA A 118 4.67 4.86 -5.31
CA ALA A 118 3.34 5.25 -4.87
C ALA A 118 2.65 4.09 -4.14
N ALA A 119 1.95 4.40 -3.06
CA ALA A 119 0.99 3.55 -2.37
C ALA A 119 -0.39 4.18 -2.51
N LEU A 120 -1.27 3.53 -3.26
CA LEU A 120 -2.66 3.95 -3.37
C LEU A 120 -3.45 3.35 -2.22
N ASN A 121 -4.05 4.21 -1.41
CA ASN A 121 -4.83 3.84 -0.25
C ASN A 121 -6.28 4.31 -0.44
N CYS A 122 -7.21 3.47 -0.03
CA CYS A 122 -8.63 3.78 -0.07
C CYS A 122 -9.35 3.34 1.20
N VAL A 123 -10.55 3.82 1.37
CA VAL A 123 -11.48 3.38 2.41
C VAL A 123 -12.53 2.53 1.75
N VAL A 124 -12.61 1.27 2.15
CA VAL A 124 -13.55 0.28 1.61
C VAL A 124 -14.61 -0.07 2.64
N ASP A 125 -15.79 -0.45 2.16
CA ASP A 125 -16.93 -0.89 2.96
C ASP A 125 -17.48 -2.23 2.46
N SER A 126 -18.50 -2.78 3.12
CA SER A 126 -19.07 -4.09 2.78
C SER A 126 -19.67 -4.18 1.36
N SER A 127 -19.88 -3.05 0.68
CA SER A 127 -20.37 -3.02 -0.70
C SER A 127 -19.26 -3.04 -1.75
N ASP A 128 -17.99 -3.11 -1.33
CA ASP A 128 -16.86 -2.98 -2.24
C ASP A 128 -16.78 -4.14 -3.25
N ALA A 129 -17.07 -5.35 -2.83
CA ALA A 129 -17.17 -6.49 -3.73
C ALA A 129 -18.24 -6.28 -4.81
N ASP A 130 -19.42 -5.78 -4.43
CA ASP A 130 -20.51 -5.48 -5.38
C ASP A 130 -20.10 -4.38 -6.37
N LYS A 131 -19.37 -3.35 -5.91
CA LYS A 131 -18.82 -2.30 -6.78
C LYS A 131 -17.87 -2.90 -7.81
N MET A 132 -16.96 -3.82 -7.40
CA MET A 132 -16.05 -4.51 -8.31
C MET A 132 -16.81 -5.39 -9.32
N TYR A 133 -17.81 -6.15 -8.89
CA TYR A 133 -18.62 -6.96 -9.80
C TYR A 133 -19.45 -6.08 -10.78
N CYS A 134 -19.97 -4.95 -10.33
CA CYS A 134 -20.64 -3.99 -11.21
C CYS A 134 -19.66 -3.40 -12.24
N LEU A 135 -18.45 -3.03 -11.81
CA LEU A 135 -17.42 -2.52 -12.70
C LEU A 135 -16.98 -3.58 -13.74
N ALA A 136 -16.84 -4.84 -13.33
CA ALA A 136 -16.54 -5.94 -14.23
C ALA A 136 -17.59 -6.11 -15.33
N LYS A 137 -18.87 -5.93 -15.01
CA LYS A 137 -19.95 -5.98 -16.00
C LYS A 137 -19.89 -4.86 -17.06
N CYS A 138 -19.23 -3.74 -16.73
CA CYS A 138 -18.97 -2.69 -17.72
C CYS A 138 -17.84 -3.03 -18.70
N CYS A 139 -17.06 -4.07 -18.43
CA CYS A 139 -16.03 -4.57 -19.34
C CYS A 139 -16.61 -5.58 -20.33
N ALA A 140 -16.08 -5.59 -21.56
CA ALA A 140 -16.27 -6.72 -22.45
C ALA A 140 -15.77 -8.03 -21.80
N GLU A 141 -16.34 -9.17 -22.20
CA GLU A 141 -15.83 -10.45 -21.76
C GLU A 141 -14.36 -10.62 -22.15
N GLY A 142 -13.56 -11.07 -21.19
CA GLY A 142 -12.13 -11.26 -21.42
C GLY A 142 -11.27 -11.01 -20.18
N PRO A 143 -9.95 -10.98 -20.36
CA PRO A 143 -8.99 -11.00 -19.25
C PRO A 143 -9.17 -9.86 -18.23
N MET A 144 -9.49 -8.65 -18.68
CA MET A 144 -9.69 -7.50 -17.78
C MET A 144 -10.92 -7.69 -16.89
N ARG A 145 -12.02 -8.18 -17.47
CA ARG A 145 -13.22 -8.50 -16.69
C ARG A 145 -12.94 -9.57 -15.64
N ASP A 146 -12.23 -10.63 -16.03
CA ASP A 146 -11.88 -11.74 -15.15
C ASP A 146 -10.99 -11.27 -13.98
N LEU A 147 -10.08 -10.34 -14.23
CA LEU A 147 -9.23 -9.73 -13.20
C LEU A 147 -10.04 -8.88 -12.21
N ILE A 148 -10.95 -8.05 -12.71
CA ILE A 148 -11.78 -7.20 -11.83
C ILE A 148 -12.76 -8.07 -11.01
N GLU A 149 -13.33 -9.13 -11.58
CA GLU A 149 -14.15 -10.11 -10.84
C GLU A 149 -13.33 -10.83 -9.76
N PHE A 150 -12.06 -11.14 -10.03
CA PHE A 150 -11.16 -11.68 -9.02
C PHE A 150 -10.93 -10.71 -7.86
N PHE A 151 -10.79 -9.41 -8.12
CA PHE A 151 -10.67 -8.42 -7.03
C PHE A 151 -11.95 -8.37 -6.19
N GLY A 152 -13.14 -8.42 -6.82
CA GLY A 152 -14.40 -8.54 -6.10
C GLY A 152 -14.46 -9.79 -5.21
N PHE A 153 -14.03 -10.93 -5.74
CA PHE A 153 -13.95 -12.17 -4.99
C PHE A 153 -12.99 -12.09 -3.79
N VAL A 154 -11.80 -11.51 -3.96
CA VAL A 154 -10.83 -11.30 -2.85
C VAL A 154 -11.37 -10.31 -1.82
N SER A 155 -12.16 -9.32 -2.25
CA SER A 155 -12.80 -8.39 -1.33
C SER A 155 -13.80 -9.09 -0.41
N GLU A 156 -14.61 -10.00 -0.94
CA GLU A 156 -15.71 -10.69 -0.25
C GLU A 156 -15.24 -11.90 0.58
N ALA A 157 -14.37 -12.74 0.01
CA ALA A 157 -14.05 -14.07 0.55
C ALA A 157 -13.55 -14.08 2.01
N PRO A 158 -12.75 -13.11 2.50
CA PRO A 158 -12.31 -13.08 3.89
C PRO A 158 -13.41 -12.72 4.89
N LYS A 159 -14.56 -12.22 4.47
CA LYS A 159 -15.70 -11.77 5.32
C LYS A 159 -15.28 -10.82 6.44
N LEU A 160 -14.43 -9.83 6.12
CA LEU A 160 -13.78 -9.00 7.13
C LEU A 160 -14.78 -8.13 7.90
N TRP A 161 -15.79 -7.60 7.26
CA TRP A 161 -16.81 -6.75 7.90
C TRP A 161 -17.60 -7.50 8.96
N GLU A 162 -17.98 -8.75 8.67
CA GLU A 162 -18.70 -9.63 9.58
C GLU A 162 -17.78 -10.08 10.73
N ARG A 163 -16.57 -10.52 10.41
CA ARG A 163 -15.59 -11.06 11.38
C ARG A 163 -15.09 -10.03 12.38
N PHE A 164 -14.95 -8.77 11.98
CA PHE A 164 -14.40 -7.71 12.81
C PHE A 164 -15.41 -6.66 13.24
N CYS A 165 -16.68 -6.78 12.83
CA CYS A 165 -17.74 -5.82 13.15
C CYS A 165 -17.32 -4.37 12.87
N VAL A 166 -16.76 -4.12 11.69
CA VAL A 166 -16.31 -2.80 11.24
C VAL A 166 -17.17 -2.33 10.07
N MET A 167 -17.44 -1.03 10.00
CA MET A 167 -18.17 -0.45 8.87
C MET A 167 -17.25 -0.14 7.69
N THR A 168 -16.03 0.28 8.01
CA THR A 168 -15.03 0.66 7.00
C THR A 168 -13.66 0.10 7.36
N ILE A 169 -12.87 -0.18 6.34
CA ILE A 169 -11.50 -0.68 6.45
C ILE A 169 -10.60 0.26 5.66
N PHE A 170 -9.44 0.60 6.22
CA PHE A 170 -8.41 1.28 5.44
C PHE A 170 -7.61 0.23 4.67
N GLU A 171 -7.66 0.31 3.36
CA GLU A 171 -6.98 -0.63 2.48
C GLU A 171 -5.83 0.03 1.73
N GLN A 172 -4.66 -0.59 1.77
CA GLN A 172 -3.62 -0.29 0.82
C GLN A 172 -3.84 -1.16 -0.43
N ALA A 173 -4.50 -0.58 -1.43
CA ALA A 173 -4.99 -1.28 -2.60
C ALA A 173 -3.89 -1.58 -3.64
N SER A 174 -2.97 -0.63 -3.84
CA SER A 174 -1.93 -0.77 -4.87
C SER A 174 -0.60 -0.17 -4.39
N LEU A 175 0.52 -0.81 -4.77
CA LEU A 175 1.86 -0.36 -4.43
C LEU A 175 2.80 -0.55 -5.62
N ALA A 176 3.48 0.51 -6.02
CA ALA A 176 4.53 0.44 -7.02
C ALA A 176 5.79 1.19 -6.58
N VAL A 177 6.93 0.68 -7.03
CA VAL A 177 8.22 1.37 -6.95
C VAL A 177 8.89 1.22 -8.30
N ARG A 178 9.38 2.33 -8.86
CA ARG A 178 10.10 2.36 -10.12
C ARG A 178 11.27 1.37 -10.08
N LYS A 179 11.48 0.62 -11.16
CA LYS A 179 12.35 -0.55 -11.20
C LYS A 179 13.79 -0.26 -10.73
N ASP A 180 14.33 0.87 -11.14
CA ASP A 180 15.68 1.32 -10.79
C ASP A 180 15.84 1.76 -9.32
N PHE A 181 14.72 1.95 -8.61
CA PHE A 181 14.67 2.30 -7.18
C PHE A 181 14.18 1.14 -6.30
N GLN A 182 13.99 -0.05 -6.85
CA GLN A 182 13.61 -1.22 -6.07
C GLN A 182 14.76 -1.68 -5.15
N SER A 183 14.42 -2.46 -4.12
CA SER A 183 15.36 -2.95 -3.09
C SER A 183 16.02 -1.89 -2.20
N LEU A 184 15.66 -0.62 -2.34
CA LEU A 184 16.16 0.49 -1.52
C LEU A 184 15.28 0.78 -0.29
N GLY A 185 14.29 -0.07 -0.02
CA GLY A 185 13.40 0.07 1.14
C GLY A 185 12.18 0.99 0.91
N ILE A 186 12.03 1.60 -0.27
CA ILE A 186 10.94 2.55 -0.57
C ILE A 186 9.57 1.90 -0.39
N GLY A 187 9.35 0.71 -0.96
CA GLY A 187 8.07 0.00 -0.82
C GLY A 187 7.72 -0.30 0.64
N LYS A 188 8.71 -0.74 1.44
CA LYS A 188 8.51 -0.95 2.87
C LYS A 188 8.14 0.35 3.59
N ARG A 189 8.78 1.47 3.23
CA ARG A 189 8.50 2.78 3.80
C ARG A 189 7.08 3.25 3.45
N LEU A 190 6.66 3.12 2.20
CA LEU A 190 5.31 3.47 1.75
C LEU A 190 4.23 2.66 2.49
N ILE A 191 4.44 1.35 2.66
CA ILE A 191 3.54 0.50 3.45
C ILE A 191 3.48 0.98 4.91
N GLN A 192 4.62 1.27 5.52
CA GLN A 192 4.69 1.76 6.90
C GLN A 192 3.95 3.09 7.08
N GLU A 193 4.13 4.01 6.17
CA GLU A 193 3.45 5.31 6.19
C GLU A 193 1.92 5.15 6.03
N SER A 194 1.48 4.28 5.11
CA SER A 194 0.06 3.95 4.92
C SER A 194 -0.56 3.37 6.19
N TRP A 195 0.15 2.46 6.84
CA TRP A 195 -0.26 1.85 8.11
C TRP A 195 -0.37 2.87 9.24
N HIS A 196 0.63 3.77 9.37
CA HIS A 196 0.59 4.85 10.36
C HIS A 196 -0.55 5.83 10.06
N LEU A 197 -0.75 6.18 8.79
CA LEU A 197 -1.83 7.06 8.35
C LEU A 197 -3.21 6.47 8.73
N ALA A 198 -3.42 5.19 8.48
CA ALA A 198 -4.66 4.50 8.84
C ALA A 198 -4.93 4.59 10.36
N ARG A 199 -3.91 4.35 11.18
CA ARG A 199 -4.00 4.48 12.64
C ARG A 199 -4.30 5.93 13.07
N ASP A 200 -3.59 6.88 12.50
CA ASP A 200 -3.70 8.30 12.86
C ASP A 200 -5.06 8.89 12.41
N CYS A 201 -5.65 8.33 11.36
CA CYS A 201 -7.03 8.64 10.91
C CYS A 201 -8.11 7.92 11.73
N GLY A 202 -7.73 7.04 12.67
CA GLY A 202 -8.68 6.39 13.59
C GLY A 202 -9.36 5.15 13.01
N PHE A 203 -8.84 4.55 11.95
CA PHE A 203 -9.37 3.28 11.46
C PHE A 203 -9.06 2.16 12.45
N ARG A 204 -9.97 1.18 12.51
CA ARG A 204 -9.84 0.01 13.40
C ARG A 204 -9.11 -1.14 12.74
N LEU A 205 -9.11 -1.19 11.42
CA LEU A 205 -8.54 -2.26 10.63
C LEU A 205 -7.78 -1.69 9.45
N PHE A 206 -6.55 -2.16 9.26
CA PHE A 206 -5.74 -1.96 8.07
C PHE A 206 -5.73 -3.27 7.28
N ARG A 207 -5.89 -3.19 5.98
CA ARG A 207 -5.91 -4.33 5.06
C ARG A 207 -4.89 -4.15 3.95
N MET A 208 -4.28 -5.25 3.54
CA MET A 208 -3.43 -5.32 2.36
C MET A 208 -3.58 -6.66 1.66
N ASP A 209 -3.99 -6.61 0.39
CA ASP A 209 -4.11 -7.79 -0.47
C ASP A 209 -2.82 -7.96 -1.27
N CYS A 210 -2.13 -9.07 -1.04
CA CYS A 210 -0.82 -9.32 -1.61
C CYS A 210 -0.89 -10.34 -2.75
N ASN A 211 -0.92 -9.87 -3.98
CA ASN A 211 -0.83 -10.71 -5.19
C ASN A 211 0.62 -11.10 -5.50
N ASN A 212 1.58 -10.56 -4.80
CA ASN A 212 2.98 -10.89 -4.97
C ASN A 212 3.67 -11.23 -3.64
N SER A 213 4.71 -12.05 -3.72
CA SER A 213 5.44 -12.53 -2.54
C SER A 213 6.27 -11.45 -1.85
N PHE A 214 6.64 -10.36 -2.54
CA PHE A 214 7.44 -9.29 -1.93
C PHE A 214 6.62 -8.51 -0.91
N CYS A 215 5.41 -8.09 -1.27
CA CYS A 215 4.46 -7.45 -0.35
C CYS A 215 4.11 -8.39 0.82
N SER A 216 3.84 -9.67 0.54
CA SER A 216 3.58 -10.66 1.59
C SER A 216 4.71 -10.76 2.62
N ARG A 217 5.98 -10.74 2.17
CA ARG A 217 7.14 -10.77 3.09
C ARG A 217 7.23 -9.51 3.96
N ILE A 218 6.85 -8.35 3.43
CA ILE A 218 6.81 -7.11 4.23
C ILE A 218 5.74 -7.21 5.31
N CYS A 219 4.52 -7.67 4.96
CA CYS A 219 3.43 -7.87 5.92
C CYS A 219 3.81 -8.89 7.02
N GLN A 220 4.44 -10.01 6.64
CA GLN A 220 4.98 -10.99 7.59
C GLN A 220 6.05 -10.39 8.50
N GLY A 221 6.92 -9.54 7.96
CA GLY A 221 7.95 -8.82 8.73
C GLY A 221 7.36 -7.87 9.78
N TYR A 222 6.20 -7.30 9.53
CA TYR A 222 5.42 -6.52 10.50
C TYR A 222 4.57 -7.39 11.43
N ARG A 223 4.57 -8.72 11.26
CA ARG A 223 3.76 -9.70 12.00
C ARG A 223 2.27 -9.45 11.90
N TRP A 224 1.80 -8.93 10.75
CA TRP A 224 0.39 -8.79 10.48
C TRP A 224 -0.27 -10.15 10.31
N GLU A 225 -1.54 -10.26 10.68
CA GLU A 225 -2.32 -11.49 10.61
C GLU A 225 -2.67 -11.80 9.15
N MET A 226 -2.25 -12.97 8.64
CA MET A 226 -2.72 -13.50 7.36
C MET A 226 -4.08 -14.16 7.60
N ILE A 227 -5.14 -13.48 7.17
CA ILE A 227 -6.51 -13.87 7.50
C ILE A 227 -7.13 -14.81 6.47
N TRP A 228 -6.63 -14.76 5.25
CA TRP A 228 -7.12 -15.55 4.14
C TRP A 228 -6.08 -15.64 3.02
N HIS A 229 -6.15 -16.70 2.22
CA HIS A 229 -5.31 -16.87 1.04
C HIS A 229 -5.94 -17.80 0.03
N ILE A 230 -5.55 -17.67 -1.24
CA ILE A 230 -5.89 -18.60 -2.32
C ILE A 230 -4.73 -18.75 -3.29
N PRO A 231 -4.32 -19.99 -3.64
CA PRO A 231 -3.47 -20.22 -4.81
C PRO A 231 -4.20 -19.79 -6.09
N PHE A 232 -3.54 -19.05 -6.97
CA PHE A 232 -4.17 -18.58 -8.21
C PHE A 232 -4.69 -19.71 -9.09
N SER A 233 -4.06 -20.89 -9.03
CA SER A 233 -4.50 -22.10 -9.73
C SER A 233 -5.85 -22.65 -9.23
N GLN A 234 -6.34 -22.20 -8.08
CA GLN A 234 -7.63 -22.60 -7.52
C GLN A 234 -8.77 -21.63 -7.87
N TYR A 235 -8.44 -20.44 -8.36
CA TYR A 235 -9.49 -19.51 -8.80
C TYR A 235 -10.00 -19.91 -10.18
N THR A 236 -11.26 -20.33 -10.22
CA THR A 236 -11.91 -20.84 -11.44
C THR A 236 -13.16 -20.03 -11.79
N LYS A 237 -13.40 -19.84 -13.09
CA LYS A 237 -14.61 -19.26 -13.65
C LYS A 237 -15.17 -20.22 -14.69
N ASN A 238 -16.43 -20.59 -14.57
CA ASN A 238 -17.08 -21.57 -15.44
C ASN A 238 -16.28 -22.88 -15.56
N GLY A 239 -15.71 -23.37 -14.44
CA GLY A 239 -14.92 -24.60 -14.39
C GLY A 239 -13.52 -24.51 -15.02
N LYS A 240 -13.07 -23.32 -15.42
CA LYS A 240 -11.74 -23.10 -16.00
C LYS A 240 -10.90 -22.22 -15.07
N VAL A 241 -9.64 -22.60 -14.85
CA VAL A 241 -8.67 -21.78 -14.11
C VAL A 241 -8.44 -20.49 -14.87
N VAL A 242 -8.60 -19.34 -14.18
CA VAL A 242 -8.41 -18.01 -14.77
C VAL A 242 -6.92 -17.68 -14.89
N PHE A 243 -6.18 -17.83 -13.80
CA PHE A 243 -4.75 -17.50 -13.77
C PHE A 243 -3.91 -18.79 -13.92
N LYS A 244 -3.52 -19.10 -15.16
CA LYS A 244 -2.78 -20.32 -15.48
C LYS A 244 -1.28 -20.07 -15.35
N CYS A 245 -0.57 -20.96 -14.62
CA CYS A 245 0.88 -20.93 -14.56
C CYS A 245 1.46 -19.56 -14.15
N VAL A 246 0.89 -18.94 -13.12
CA VAL A 246 1.45 -17.70 -12.57
C VAL A 246 2.88 -17.98 -12.12
N LYS A 247 3.79 -17.11 -12.52
CA LYS A 247 5.23 -17.31 -12.34
C LYS A 247 5.64 -17.27 -10.86
N GLU A 248 6.43 -18.25 -10.45
CA GLU A 248 7.06 -18.24 -9.12
C GLU A 248 7.90 -16.97 -8.91
N PRO A 249 7.94 -16.44 -7.68
CA PRO A 249 7.29 -16.92 -6.44
C PRO A 249 5.89 -16.34 -6.18
N HIS A 250 5.20 -15.82 -7.19
CA HIS A 250 3.96 -15.03 -7.09
C HIS A 250 2.70 -15.88 -7.33
N THR A 251 2.59 -17.04 -6.69
CA THR A 251 1.56 -18.07 -7.01
C THR A 251 0.33 -18.04 -6.12
N VAL A 252 0.31 -17.16 -5.09
CA VAL A 252 -0.76 -17.14 -4.07
C VAL A 252 -1.15 -15.70 -3.76
N CYS A 253 -2.44 -15.39 -3.82
CA CYS A 253 -2.99 -14.19 -3.21
C CYS A 253 -3.13 -14.39 -1.69
N ARG A 254 -2.70 -13.42 -0.90
CA ARG A 254 -2.80 -13.43 0.57
C ARG A 254 -3.39 -12.13 1.06
N VAL A 255 -4.38 -12.22 1.92
CA VAL A 255 -4.99 -11.06 2.59
C VAL A 255 -4.41 -10.94 3.99
N PHE A 256 -3.72 -9.84 4.25
CA PHE A 256 -3.19 -9.48 5.55
C PHE A 256 -4.00 -8.36 6.16
N ILE A 257 -4.12 -8.42 7.48
CA ILE A 257 -4.72 -7.34 8.27
C ILE A 257 -3.83 -7.00 9.46
N ASP A 258 -3.98 -5.76 9.94
CA ASP A 258 -3.57 -5.35 11.28
C ASP A 258 -4.74 -4.68 12.00
N ARG A 259 -4.92 -5.07 13.28
CA ARG A 259 -5.91 -4.45 14.17
C ARG A 259 -5.28 -3.22 14.78
N LEU A 260 -5.63 -2.06 14.24
CA LEU A 260 -5.10 -0.80 14.70
C LEU A 260 -5.61 -0.50 16.11
N GLN A 261 -4.67 -0.42 17.07
CA GLN A 261 -5.01 -0.04 18.44
C GLN A 261 -5.07 1.49 18.53
N TYR A 262 -6.20 2.01 19.01
CA TYR A 262 -6.28 3.41 19.37
C TYR A 262 -5.30 3.69 20.51
N CYS A 263 -4.62 4.83 20.45
CA CYS A 263 -3.85 5.32 21.58
C CYS A 263 -4.80 5.51 22.77
N LYS A 264 -4.57 4.79 23.86
CA LYS A 264 -5.44 4.72 25.05
C LYS A 264 -5.69 6.09 25.72
N THR A 265 -4.99 7.12 25.30
CA THR A 265 -5.03 8.46 25.90
C THR A 265 -6.25 9.30 25.52
N TYR A 266 -7.03 8.90 24.50
CA TYR A 266 -8.12 9.76 23.98
C TYR A 266 -9.45 9.06 23.68
N CYS A 267 -9.61 7.77 23.98
CA CYS A 267 -10.89 7.08 23.79
C CYS A 267 -11.52 6.73 25.14
N PRO A 268 -12.80 7.08 25.35
CA PRO A 268 -13.55 6.48 26.46
C PRO A 268 -13.56 4.96 26.26
N PRO A 269 -13.66 4.17 27.36
CA PRO A 269 -13.55 2.72 27.27
C PRO A 269 -14.66 2.19 26.36
N TYR A 270 -14.28 1.77 25.17
CA TYR A 270 -15.17 1.08 24.24
C TYR A 270 -15.47 -0.28 24.83
N LYS A 271 -16.76 -0.59 25.02
CA LYS A 271 -17.18 -1.95 25.40
C LYS A 271 -16.75 -2.87 24.25
N GLU A 272 -15.79 -3.74 24.52
CA GLU A 272 -15.40 -4.76 23.56
C GLU A 272 -16.62 -5.52 23.07
N CYS A 273 -16.79 -5.60 21.76
CA CYS A 273 -17.80 -6.45 21.17
C CYS A 273 -17.44 -7.89 21.53
N LYS A 274 -18.18 -8.49 22.46
CA LYS A 274 -17.93 -9.84 22.98
C LYS A 274 -18.38 -10.95 22.02
N SER A 275 -18.58 -10.66 20.75
CA SER A 275 -18.82 -11.71 19.77
C SER A 275 -17.51 -12.50 19.58
N PRO A 276 -17.48 -13.79 19.89
CA PRO A 276 -16.31 -14.60 19.67
C PRO A 276 -16.01 -14.58 18.15
N ILE A 277 -14.79 -14.19 17.81
CA ILE A 277 -14.30 -14.29 16.44
C ILE A 277 -14.33 -15.77 16.09
N PRO A 278 -15.09 -16.22 15.08
CA PRO A 278 -15.05 -17.63 14.70
C PRO A 278 -13.61 -18.00 14.32
N PRO A 279 -13.14 -19.22 14.69
CA PRO A 279 -11.83 -19.67 14.26
C PRO A 279 -11.77 -19.69 12.72
N PRO A 280 -10.59 -19.49 12.11
CA PRO A 280 -10.44 -19.56 10.67
C PRO A 280 -10.97 -20.93 10.20
N GLU A 281 -11.90 -20.91 9.24
CA GLU A 281 -12.36 -22.15 8.62
C GLU A 281 -11.13 -22.84 8.01
N LYS A 282 -10.92 -24.09 8.39
CA LYS A 282 -9.90 -24.92 7.77
C LYS A 282 -10.41 -25.24 6.36
N PHE A 283 -9.78 -24.64 5.36
CA PHE A 283 -9.97 -25.00 3.96
C PHE A 283 -9.05 -26.15 3.58
#